data_718e2c78d2130cd90ee91b94ad06c270
#
_entry.id   718e2c78d2130cd90ee91b94ad06c270
#
_cell.length_a   1.000
_cell.length_b   1.000
_cell.length_c   1.000
_cell.angle_alpha   90.00
_cell.angle_beta   90.00
_cell.angle_gamma   90.00
#
_symmetry.space_group_name_H-M   'P 1'
#
loop_
_entity.id
_entity.type
_entity.pdbx_description
1 polymer ?
#
loop_
_entity_poly.entity_id
_entity_poly.type
_entity_poly.pdbx_seq_one_letter_code
_entity_poly.pdbx_strand_id
1 'polypeptide(L)'
;MKQRQTRRIILVGMLSGIAFVLMFLKFPLPFLPPYLTVDFSDVPALIATFSFGPIAGIMVELIKNILNFFFNMSDPVGPIANFLAGSSFLLTSYFFYRKLRTQTALIVGLAVATIVMTLVLSILNYFILLPLYGMIMNLSDVANNLKVIVTAGIIPFNLIKGVLIAIIFLLLFPRIKNALHLKS
;
A
#
# COMPACT_ATOMS: atom_id res chain seq x y z
N MET A 1 -19.66 6.62 -24.14
CA MET A 1 -19.50 6.28 -22.70
C MET A 1 -18.93 4.87 -22.47
N LYS A 2 -19.42 3.82 -23.12
CA LYS A 2 -18.94 2.41 -22.96
C LYS A 2 -17.43 2.24 -23.19
N GLN A 3 -16.84 2.82 -24.27
CA GLN A 3 -15.40 2.66 -24.56
C GLN A 3 -14.47 3.21 -23.45
N ARG A 4 -14.83 4.32 -22.79
CA ARG A 4 -14.04 4.88 -21.70
C ARG A 4 -14.07 4.00 -20.44
N GLN A 5 -15.21 3.39 -20.15
CA GLN A 5 -15.35 2.45 -19.04
C GLN A 5 -14.56 1.16 -19.29
N THR A 6 -14.67 0.58 -20.50
CA THR A 6 -13.92 -0.62 -20.87
C THR A 6 -12.41 -0.39 -20.79
N ARG A 7 -11.91 0.74 -21.33
CA ARG A 7 -10.49 1.10 -21.23
C ARG A 7 -10.02 1.21 -19.77
N ARG A 8 -10.83 1.82 -18.89
CA ARG A 8 -10.51 1.94 -17.47
C ARG A 8 -10.40 0.57 -16.79
N ILE A 9 -11.34 -0.34 -17.05
CA ILE A 9 -11.33 -1.70 -16.48
C ILE A 9 -10.09 -2.46 -16.93
N ILE A 10 -9.76 -2.41 -18.24
CA ILE A 10 -8.56 -3.06 -18.78
C ILE A 10 -7.28 -2.52 -18.10
N LEU A 11 -7.16 -1.20 -17.97
CA LEU A 11 -5.98 -0.58 -17.35
C LEU A 11 -5.87 -0.91 -15.85
N VAL A 12 -6.98 -0.96 -15.13
CA VAL A 12 -7.00 -1.41 -13.72
C VAL A 12 -6.55 -2.88 -13.62
N GLY A 13 -7.05 -3.74 -14.50
CA GLY A 13 -6.63 -5.15 -14.55
C GLY A 13 -5.13 -5.30 -14.84
N MET A 14 -4.60 -4.55 -15.83
CA MET A 14 -3.16 -4.56 -16.14
C MET A 14 -2.31 -4.06 -14.95
N LEU A 15 -2.72 -2.94 -14.32
CA LEU A 15 -2.02 -2.41 -13.15
C LEU A 15 -2.08 -3.38 -11.97
N SER A 16 -3.18 -4.11 -11.79
CA SER A 16 -3.28 -5.16 -10.77
C SER A 16 -2.33 -6.31 -11.03
N GLY A 17 -2.19 -6.74 -12.29
CA GLY A 17 -1.21 -7.77 -12.67
C GLY A 17 0.23 -7.32 -12.42
N ILE A 18 0.57 -6.08 -12.82
CA ILE A 18 1.89 -5.49 -12.55
C ILE A 18 2.13 -5.40 -11.03
N ALA A 19 1.16 -4.91 -10.26
CA ALA A 19 1.24 -4.83 -8.81
C ALA A 19 1.50 -6.21 -8.19
N PHE A 20 0.76 -7.23 -8.63
CA PHE A 20 0.94 -8.59 -8.16
C PHE A 20 2.35 -9.12 -8.45
N VAL A 21 2.89 -8.92 -9.65
CA VAL A 21 4.27 -9.31 -10.00
C VAL A 21 5.29 -8.58 -9.12
N LEU A 22 5.09 -7.28 -8.86
CA LEU A 22 5.98 -6.50 -7.99
C LEU A 22 5.99 -6.98 -6.53
N MET A 23 4.94 -7.65 -6.04
CA MET A 23 4.92 -8.26 -4.71
C MET A 23 5.94 -9.40 -4.56
N PHE A 24 6.35 -10.06 -5.65
CA PHE A 24 7.42 -11.07 -5.59
C PHE A 24 8.82 -10.45 -5.48
N LEU A 25 8.97 -9.18 -5.86
CA LEU A 25 10.21 -8.42 -5.71
C LEU A 25 10.28 -7.77 -4.33
N LYS A 26 10.02 -8.56 -3.29
CA LYS A 26 10.05 -8.13 -1.90
C LYS A 26 11.42 -8.34 -1.27
N PHE A 27 11.83 -7.43 -0.42
CA PHE A 27 13.07 -7.52 0.33
C PHE A 27 12.87 -7.12 1.80
N PRO A 28 13.55 -7.81 2.74
CA PRO A 28 13.52 -7.42 4.14
C PRO A 28 14.33 -6.13 4.36
N LEU A 29 13.91 -5.32 5.32
CA LEU A 29 14.67 -4.15 5.72
C LEU A 29 15.74 -4.55 6.75
N PRO A 30 17.00 -4.05 6.60
CA PRO A 30 18.02 -4.22 7.62
C PRO A 30 17.52 -3.72 8.99
N PHE A 31 17.90 -4.42 10.06
CA PHE A 31 17.55 -4.09 11.45
C PHE A 31 16.07 -4.28 11.84
N LEU A 32 15.20 -4.73 10.92
CA LEU A 32 13.82 -5.08 11.21
C LEU A 32 13.60 -6.59 11.11
N PRO A 33 12.54 -7.13 11.73
CA PRO A 33 12.21 -8.54 11.63
C PRO A 33 12.08 -8.99 10.17
N PRO A 34 12.65 -10.14 9.77
CA PRO A 34 12.74 -10.56 8.35
C PRO A 34 11.39 -10.83 7.69
N TYR A 35 10.32 -11.00 8.47
CA TYR A 35 8.95 -11.12 7.92
C TYR A 35 8.35 -9.76 7.48
N LEU A 36 8.95 -8.64 7.90
CA LEU A 36 8.58 -7.31 7.43
C LEU A 36 9.32 -6.98 6.14
N THR A 37 8.68 -7.24 5.03
CA THR A 37 9.26 -7.03 3.70
C THR A 37 8.61 -5.87 2.98
N VAL A 38 9.43 -5.06 2.30
CA VAL A 38 8.98 -3.98 1.42
C VAL A 38 8.92 -4.50 -0.01
N ASP A 39 7.87 -4.14 -0.71
CA ASP A 39 7.72 -4.29 -2.15
C ASP A 39 7.21 -2.97 -2.75
N PHE A 40 7.20 -2.88 -4.07
CA PHE A 40 6.76 -1.67 -4.79
C PHE A 40 5.37 -1.81 -5.42
N SER A 41 4.58 -2.79 -4.99
CA SER A 41 3.26 -3.08 -5.55
C SER A 41 2.21 -1.99 -5.31
N ASP A 42 2.42 -1.12 -4.32
CA ASP A 42 1.54 0.02 -4.03
C ASP A 42 1.70 1.15 -5.08
N VAL A 43 2.82 1.18 -5.83
CA VAL A 43 3.05 2.19 -6.87
C VAL A 43 2.05 2.09 -8.02
N PRO A 44 1.77 0.92 -8.64
CA PRO A 44 0.69 0.77 -9.61
C PRO A 44 -0.70 1.15 -9.06
N ALA A 45 -0.97 0.88 -7.77
CA ALA A 45 -2.22 1.27 -7.14
C ALA A 45 -2.34 2.80 -7.00
N LEU A 46 -1.25 3.50 -6.66
CA LEU A 46 -1.19 4.96 -6.70
C LEU A 46 -1.41 5.48 -8.12
N ILE A 47 -0.77 4.88 -9.14
CA ILE A 47 -0.99 5.26 -10.54
C ILE A 47 -2.47 5.14 -10.90
N ALA A 48 -3.12 4.04 -10.54
CA ALA A 48 -4.57 3.87 -10.76
C ALA A 48 -5.40 4.91 -10.02
N THR A 49 -5.03 5.23 -8.76
CA THR A 49 -5.72 6.22 -7.93
C THR A 49 -5.68 7.61 -8.55
N PHE A 50 -4.51 8.07 -8.95
CA PHE A 50 -4.35 9.42 -9.48
C PHE A 50 -4.84 9.56 -10.93
N SER A 51 -4.87 8.45 -11.69
CA SER A 51 -5.36 8.43 -13.08
C SER A 51 -6.87 8.25 -13.21
N PHE A 52 -7.46 7.38 -12.38
CA PHE A 52 -8.86 6.94 -12.53
C PHE A 52 -9.71 7.16 -11.28
N GLY A 53 -9.12 7.69 -10.22
CA GLY A 53 -9.78 7.95 -8.94
C GLY A 53 -9.57 6.84 -7.90
N PRO A 54 -9.92 7.11 -6.62
CA PRO A 54 -9.55 6.27 -5.48
C PRO A 54 -10.12 4.86 -5.56
N ILE A 55 -11.31 4.69 -6.11
CA ILE A 55 -11.91 3.35 -6.29
C ILE A 55 -11.03 2.47 -7.19
N ALA A 56 -10.41 3.03 -8.23
CA ALA A 56 -9.54 2.27 -9.11
C ALA A 56 -8.28 1.77 -8.39
N GLY A 57 -7.69 2.62 -7.54
CA GLY A 57 -6.54 2.21 -6.71
C GLY A 57 -6.91 1.15 -5.69
N ILE A 58 -8.04 1.29 -4.99
CA ILE A 58 -8.54 0.27 -4.06
C ILE A 58 -8.77 -1.06 -4.78
N MET A 59 -9.29 -1.05 -6.02
CA MET A 59 -9.47 -2.28 -6.80
C MET A 59 -8.13 -2.93 -7.15
N VAL A 60 -7.09 -2.15 -7.46
CA VAL A 60 -5.74 -2.69 -7.66
C VAL A 60 -5.20 -3.30 -6.37
N GLU A 61 -5.35 -2.60 -5.23
CA GLU A 61 -4.97 -3.13 -3.91
C GLU A 61 -5.69 -4.44 -3.58
N LEU A 62 -7.00 -4.48 -3.82
CA LEU A 62 -7.81 -5.65 -3.55
C LEU A 62 -7.39 -6.85 -4.39
N ILE A 63 -7.28 -6.67 -5.71
CA ILE A 63 -6.95 -7.74 -6.65
C ILE A 63 -5.54 -8.30 -6.37
N LYS A 64 -4.53 -7.45 -6.21
CA LYS A 64 -3.16 -7.93 -5.93
C LYS A 64 -3.08 -8.72 -4.63
N ASN A 65 -3.79 -8.27 -3.58
CA ASN A 65 -3.78 -8.93 -2.28
C ASN A 65 -4.61 -10.22 -2.25
N ILE A 66 -5.72 -10.29 -2.99
CA ILE A 66 -6.46 -11.54 -3.20
C ILE A 66 -5.56 -12.56 -3.93
N LEU A 67 -4.91 -12.16 -5.01
CA LEU A 67 -3.99 -13.03 -5.72
C LEU A 67 -2.86 -13.50 -4.78
N ASN A 68 -2.25 -12.58 -4.03
CA ASN A 68 -1.19 -12.93 -3.08
C ASN A 68 -1.67 -13.91 -2.00
N PHE A 69 -2.89 -13.75 -1.50
CA PHE A 69 -3.48 -14.67 -0.54
C PHE A 69 -3.54 -16.13 -1.08
N PHE A 70 -3.96 -16.31 -2.33
CA PHE A 70 -4.03 -17.63 -2.94
C PHE A 70 -2.67 -18.22 -3.27
N PHE A 71 -1.69 -17.40 -3.62
CA PHE A 71 -0.34 -17.86 -3.96
C PHE A 71 0.58 -18.03 -2.74
N ASN A 72 0.27 -17.36 -1.62
CA ASN A 72 1.08 -17.39 -0.41
C ASN A 72 0.23 -17.83 0.79
N MET A 73 -0.30 -19.06 0.73
CA MET A 73 -1.18 -19.63 1.76
C MET A 73 -0.53 -19.77 3.14
N SER A 74 0.80 -19.66 3.23
CA SER A 74 1.54 -19.70 4.50
C SER A 74 1.36 -18.44 5.36
N ASP A 75 0.90 -17.34 4.79
CA ASP A 75 0.69 -16.08 5.49
C ASP A 75 -0.69 -15.50 5.16
N PRO A 76 -1.76 -15.89 5.87
CA PRO A 76 -3.11 -15.41 5.59
C PRO A 76 -3.36 -13.97 6.09
N VAL A 77 -2.55 -13.47 7.02
CA VAL A 77 -2.73 -12.15 7.64
C VAL A 77 -2.00 -11.04 6.87
N GLY A 78 -0.84 -11.34 6.30
CA GLY A 78 -0.02 -10.39 5.56
C GLY A 78 -0.74 -9.68 4.41
N PRO A 79 -1.48 -10.39 3.52
CA PRO A 79 -2.26 -9.75 2.46
C PRO A 79 -3.34 -8.79 2.98
N ILE A 80 -3.97 -9.11 4.11
CA ILE A 80 -4.96 -8.22 4.76
C ILE A 80 -4.27 -6.96 5.27
N ALA A 81 -3.16 -7.11 5.98
CA ALA A 81 -2.36 -5.98 6.47
C ALA A 81 -1.89 -5.09 5.31
N ASN A 82 -1.42 -5.68 4.22
CA ASN A 82 -0.94 -4.95 3.06
C ASN A 82 -2.08 -4.20 2.34
N PHE A 83 -3.26 -4.82 2.20
CA PHE A 83 -4.45 -4.16 1.65
C PHE A 83 -4.87 -2.94 2.47
N LEU A 84 -4.89 -3.05 3.79
CA LEU A 84 -5.25 -1.95 4.70
C LEU A 84 -4.19 -0.83 4.66
N ALA A 85 -2.92 -1.20 4.61
CA ALA A 85 -1.82 -0.25 4.46
C ALA A 85 -1.92 0.53 3.16
N GLY A 86 -1.94 -0.15 2.02
CA GLY A 86 -2.04 0.45 0.70
C GLY A 86 -3.30 1.32 0.58
N SER A 87 -4.47 0.80 0.97
CA SER A 87 -5.74 1.54 0.89
C SER A 87 -5.72 2.82 1.72
N SER A 88 -5.22 2.80 2.96
CA SER A 88 -5.11 4.00 3.80
C SER A 88 -4.14 5.03 3.21
N PHE A 89 -3.01 4.56 2.66
CA PHE A 89 -2.01 5.41 2.04
C PHE A 89 -2.53 6.11 0.77
N LEU A 90 -3.09 5.35 -0.17
CA LEU A 90 -3.60 5.92 -1.43
C LEU A 90 -4.81 6.84 -1.22
N LEU A 91 -5.72 6.49 -0.30
CA LEU A 91 -6.88 7.36 0.00
C LEU A 91 -6.42 8.69 0.57
N THR A 92 -5.57 8.67 1.59
CA THR A 92 -5.08 9.88 2.24
C THR A 92 -4.32 10.78 1.26
N SER A 93 -3.39 10.21 0.48
CA SER A 93 -2.60 10.97 -0.50
C SER A 93 -3.50 11.60 -1.58
N TYR A 94 -4.50 10.86 -2.07
CA TYR A 94 -5.44 11.35 -3.08
C TYR A 94 -6.31 12.50 -2.54
N PHE A 95 -6.86 12.41 -1.33
CA PHE A 95 -7.70 13.44 -0.75
C PHE A 95 -6.96 14.77 -0.60
N PHE A 96 -5.69 14.72 -0.17
CA PHE A 96 -4.86 15.92 -0.07
C PHE A 96 -4.57 16.52 -1.45
N TYR A 97 -4.16 15.71 -2.41
CA TYR A 97 -3.86 16.18 -3.76
C TYR A 97 -5.08 16.75 -4.48
N ARG A 98 -6.24 16.09 -4.37
CA ARG A 98 -7.49 16.47 -5.05
C ARG A 98 -7.90 17.91 -4.77
N LYS A 99 -7.62 18.42 -3.57
CA LYS A 99 -8.05 19.76 -3.14
C LYS A 99 -7.29 20.87 -3.85
N LEU A 100 -6.00 20.75 -4.02
CA LEU A 100 -5.13 21.81 -4.53
C LEU A 100 -4.50 21.50 -5.90
N ARG A 101 -4.38 20.24 -6.27
CA ARG A 101 -3.78 19.73 -7.52
C ARG A 101 -2.37 20.28 -7.82
N THR A 102 -1.65 20.71 -6.81
CA THR A 102 -0.27 21.21 -6.92
C THR A 102 0.73 20.11 -6.58
N GLN A 103 1.98 20.30 -7.02
CA GLN A 103 3.05 19.37 -6.68
C GLN A 103 3.34 19.38 -5.17
N THR A 104 3.26 20.54 -4.53
CA THR A 104 3.38 20.65 -3.07
C THR A 104 2.28 19.87 -2.36
N ALA A 105 1.04 19.95 -2.82
CA ALA A 105 -0.07 19.17 -2.24
C ALA A 105 0.12 17.66 -2.40
N LEU A 106 0.77 17.22 -3.49
CA LEU A 106 1.13 15.82 -3.68
C LEU A 106 2.18 15.37 -2.64
N ILE A 107 3.25 16.14 -2.49
CA ILE A 107 4.32 15.83 -1.52
C ILE A 107 3.78 15.80 -0.09
N VAL A 108 3.05 16.84 0.30
CA VAL A 108 2.42 16.90 1.64
C VAL A 108 1.42 15.75 1.81
N GLY A 109 0.62 15.47 0.79
CA GLY A 109 -0.36 14.38 0.80
C GLY A 109 0.30 13.02 1.01
N LEU A 110 1.42 12.73 0.36
CA LEU A 110 2.18 11.49 0.54
C LEU A 110 2.85 11.42 1.93
N ALA A 111 3.38 12.54 2.44
CA ALA A 111 3.94 12.59 3.79
C ALA A 111 2.87 12.32 4.86
N VAL A 112 1.71 13.00 4.77
CA VAL A 112 0.59 12.75 5.68
C VAL A 112 0.05 11.32 5.52
N ALA A 113 -0.02 10.80 4.29
CA ALA A 113 -0.44 9.43 4.03
C ALA A 113 0.48 8.40 4.70
N THR A 114 1.80 8.65 4.72
CA THR A 114 2.77 7.81 5.44
C THR A 114 2.45 7.77 6.94
N ILE A 115 2.18 8.93 7.55
CA ILE A 115 1.85 9.02 8.97
C ILE A 115 0.52 8.32 9.26
N VAL A 116 -0.53 8.60 8.47
CA VAL A 116 -1.85 7.99 8.65
C VAL A 116 -1.80 6.47 8.48
N MET A 117 -1.13 5.98 7.43
CA MET A 117 -0.91 4.54 7.23
C MET A 117 -0.21 3.92 8.44
N THR A 118 0.86 4.55 8.94
CA THR A 118 1.61 4.06 10.09
C THR A 118 0.72 3.98 11.34
N LEU A 119 -0.06 5.00 11.63
CA LEU A 119 -0.97 5.01 12.77
C LEU A 119 -2.07 3.95 12.64
N VAL A 120 -2.73 3.88 11.50
CA VAL A 120 -3.78 2.89 11.23
C VAL A 120 -3.24 1.48 11.39
N LEU A 121 -2.10 1.18 10.76
CA LEU A 121 -1.49 -0.14 10.85
C LEU A 121 -0.96 -0.45 12.27
N SER A 122 -0.45 0.52 12.99
CA SER A 122 -0.01 0.31 14.38
C SER A 122 -1.18 -0.10 15.27
N ILE A 123 -2.31 0.60 15.16
CA ILE A 123 -3.54 0.28 15.91
C ILE A 123 -4.07 -1.09 15.51
N LEU A 124 -4.22 -1.34 14.21
CA LEU A 124 -4.75 -2.60 13.70
C LEU A 124 -3.84 -3.79 14.05
N ASN A 125 -2.52 -3.62 13.95
CA ASN A 125 -1.60 -4.67 14.34
C ASN A 125 -1.69 -4.95 15.84
N TYR A 126 -1.74 -3.93 16.68
CA TYR A 126 -1.79 -4.13 18.13
C TYR A 126 -3.05 -4.87 18.58
N PHE A 127 -4.21 -4.50 18.06
CA PHE A 127 -5.50 -5.01 18.55
C PHE A 127 -6.03 -6.22 17.77
N ILE A 128 -5.67 -6.37 16.50
CA ILE A 128 -6.31 -7.34 15.61
C ILE A 128 -5.29 -8.24 14.91
N LEU A 129 -4.38 -7.66 14.10
CA LEU A 129 -3.59 -8.46 13.17
C LEU A 129 -2.54 -9.33 13.87
N LEU A 130 -1.77 -8.78 14.83
CA LEU A 130 -0.78 -9.56 15.58
C LEU A 130 -1.42 -10.60 16.52
N PRO A 131 -2.50 -10.31 17.28
CA PRO A 131 -3.24 -11.34 18.00
C PRO A 131 -3.75 -12.45 17.08
N LEU A 132 -4.34 -12.09 15.94
CA LEU A 132 -4.80 -13.06 14.95
C LEU A 132 -3.65 -13.90 14.39
N TYR A 133 -2.51 -13.26 14.10
CA TYR A 133 -1.31 -13.94 13.63
C TYR A 133 -0.77 -14.93 14.67
N GLY A 134 -0.72 -14.52 15.94
CA GLY A 134 -0.33 -15.37 17.06
C GLY A 134 -1.22 -16.60 17.20
N MET A 135 -2.54 -16.43 17.03
CA MET A 135 -3.53 -17.52 17.11
C MET A 135 -3.41 -18.51 15.94
N ILE A 136 -3.33 -18.00 14.70
CA ILE A 136 -3.29 -18.84 13.48
C ILE A 136 -1.98 -19.61 13.37
N MET A 137 -0.86 -18.95 13.70
CA MET A 137 0.49 -19.51 13.53
C MET A 137 1.02 -20.17 14.81
N ASN A 138 0.22 -20.21 15.90
CA ASN A 138 0.62 -20.72 17.20
C ASN A 138 1.92 -20.10 17.76
N LEU A 139 2.09 -18.79 17.55
CA LEU A 139 3.27 -18.02 17.97
C LEU A 139 2.96 -17.29 19.30
N SER A 140 3.14 -17.96 20.42
CA SER A 140 2.96 -17.38 21.77
C SER A 140 3.85 -16.15 22.02
N ASP A 141 5.03 -16.12 21.45
CA ASP A 141 5.98 -15.00 21.58
C ASP A 141 5.45 -13.70 20.97
N VAL A 142 4.67 -13.79 19.89
CA VAL A 142 4.03 -12.62 19.28
C VAL A 142 2.97 -12.03 20.22
N ALA A 143 2.15 -12.88 20.84
CA ALA A 143 1.12 -12.46 21.78
C ALA A 143 1.70 -11.78 23.03
N ASN A 144 2.85 -12.25 23.52
CA ASN A 144 3.52 -11.74 24.71
C ASN A 144 4.31 -10.44 24.46
N ASN A 145 4.68 -10.14 23.21
CA ASN A 145 5.56 -9.01 22.87
C ASN A 145 4.91 -7.98 21.93
N LEU A 146 3.58 -7.89 21.90
CA LEU A 146 2.82 -7.00 20.99
C LEU A 146 3.32 -5.56 20.98
N LYS A 147 3.54 -4.99 22.19
CA LYS A 147 4.00 -3.60 22.31
C LYS A 147 5.38 -3.40 21.66
N VAL A 148 6.32 -4.30 21.89
CA VAL A 148 7.68 -4.23 21.33
C VAL A 148 7.63 -4.41 19.82
N ILE A 149 6.88 -5.38 19.32
CA ILE A 149 6.74 -5.63 17.87
C ILE A 149 6.15 -4.41 17.17
N VAL A 150 5.11 -3.79 17.74
CA VAL A 150 4.50 -2.60 17.15
C VAL A 150 5.44 -1.41 17.19
N THR A 151 6.06 -1.11 18.34
CA THR A 151 6.88 0.10 18.49
C THR A 151 8.24 0.00 17.80
N ALA A 152 8.90 -1.15 17.86
CA ALA A 152 10.24 -1.34 17.29
C ALA A 152 10.22 -1.96 15.87
N GLY A 153 9.09 -2.57 15.46
CA GLY A 153 8.93 -3.21 14.14
C GLY A 153 7.96 -2.47 13.24
N ILE A 154 6.66 -2.51 13.57
CA ILE A 154 5.58 -2.03 12.67
C ILE A 154 5.67 -0.52 12.38
N ILE A 155 5.91 0.30 13.39
CA ILE A 155 6.01 1.76 13.22
C ILE A 155 7.17 2.13 12.28
N PRO A 156 8.44 1.78 12.58
CA PRO A 156 9.54 2.14 11.70
C PRO A 156 9.40 1.51 10.31
N PHE A 157 8.90 0.28 10.22
CA PHE A 157 8.64 -0.38 8.94
C PHE A 157 7.69 0.43 8.04
N ASN A 158 6.52 0.82 8.55
CA ASN A 158 5.52 1.54 7.74
C ASN A 158 5.98 2.96 7.40
N LEU A 159 6.74 3.63 8.28
CA LEU A 159 7.37 4.91 7.96
C LEU A 159 8.35 4.78 6.79
N ILE A 160 9.26 3.81 6.84
CA ILE A 160 10.24 3.57 5.77
C ILE A 160 9.52 3.15 4.47
N LYS A 161 8.58 2.20 4.55
CA LYS A 161 7.78 1.76 3.39
C LYS A 161 7.07 2.94 2.73
N GLY A 162 6.38 3.77 3.50
CA GLY A 162 5.64 4.92 2.98
C GLY A 162 6.56 5.94 2.30
N VAL A 163 7.72 6.23 2.90
CA VAL A 163 8.73 7.14 2.30
C VAL A 163 9.28 6.57 0.98
N LEU A 164 9.65 5.29 0.95
CA LEU A 164 10.17 4.65 -0.26
C LEU A 164 9.16 4.68 -1.41
N ILE A 165 7.91 4.32 -1.13
CA ILE A 165 6.82 4.36 -2.12
C ILE A 165 6.56 5.79 -2.59
N ALA A 166 6.56 6.76 -1.66
CA ALA A 166 6.38 8.18 -2.00
C ALA A 166 7.47 8.69 -2.93
N ILE A 167 8.74 8.38 -2.66
CA ILE A 167 9.88 8.78 -3.51
C ILE A 167 9.71 8.21 -4.92
N ILE A 168 9.48 6.91 -5.05
CA ILE A 168 9.30 6.27 -6.36
C ILE A 168 8.12 6.86 -7.10
N PHE A 169 7.00 7.04 -6.41
CA PHE A 169 5.80 7.63 -7.03
C PHE A 169 6.05 9.06 -7.50
N LEU A 170 6.73 9.90 -6.72
CA LEU A 170 7.08 11.27 -7.10
C LEU A 170 7.98 11.33 -8.35
N LEU A 171 8.92 10.39 -8.50
CA LEU A 171 9.77 10.29 -9.68
C LEU A 171 8.98 9.87 -10.94
N LEU A 172 7.95 9.05 -10.78
CA LEU A 172 7.12 8.56 -11.88
C LEU A 172 5.97 9.51 -12.22
N PHE A 173 5.47 10.27 -11.25
CA PHE A 173 4.27 11.09 -11.39
C PHE A 173 4.30 12.09 -12.57
N PRO A 174 5.40 12.82 -12.85
CA PRO A 174 5.45 13.73 -14.00
C PRO A 174 5.23 13.00 -15.32
N ARG A 175 5.83 11.81 -15.48
CA ARG A 175 5.68 10.99 -16.70
C ARG A 175 4.25 10.49 -16.86
N ILE A 176 3.63 10.06 -15.76
CA ILE A 176 2.24 9.59 -15.73
C ILE A 176 1.28 10.72 -16.05
N LYS A 177 1.48 11.90 -15.45
CA LYS A 177 0.67 13.09 -15.70
C LYS A 177 0.66 13.47 -17.19
N ASN A 178 1.81 13.46 -17.82
CA ASN A 178 1.97 13.76 -19.25
C ASN A 178 1.32 12.70 -20.15
N ALA A 179 1.54 11.40 -19.84
CA ALA A 179 1.02 10.28 -20.63
C ALA A 179 -0.52 10.18 -20.59
N LEU A 180 -1.13 10.54 -19.48
CA LEU A 180 -2.57 10.43 -19.25
C LEU A 180 -3.34 11.74 -19.45
N HIS A 181 -2.67 12.83 -19.86
CA HIS A 181 -3.26 14.17 -20.06
C HIS A 181 -4.09 14.59 -18.84
N LEU A 182 -3.60 14.30 -17.63
CA LEU A 182 -4.26 14.70 -16.39
C LEU A 182 -4.16 16.23 -16.28
N LYS A 183 -5.31 16.91 -16.46
CA LYS A 183 -5.37 18.37 -16.33
C LYS A 183 -4.93 18.77 -14.92
N SER A 184 -4.00 19.70 -14.89
CA SER A 184 -3.60 20.41 -13.67
C SER A 184 -4.78 21.23 -13.13
#